data_e8f5217b7783808a2c4171ee797636ce
#
_entry.id   e8f5217b7783808a2c4171ee797636ce
#
_cell.length_a   1.000
_cell.length_b   1.000
_cell.length_c   1.000
_cell.angle_alpha   90.00
_cell.angle_beta   90.00
_cell.angle_gamma   90.00
#
_symmetry.space_group_name_H-M   'P 1'
#
loop_
_entity.id
_entity.type
_entity.pdbx_description
1 polymer ?
#
loop_
_entity_poly.entity_id
_entity_poly.type
_entity_poly.pdbx_seq_one_letter_code
_entity_poly.pdbx_strand_id
1 'polypeptide(L)'
;KVSDKLKNPYAKDFEFEGLCYDQAKHQLILSCKSAHKSKLDKHMLFYGYDLNTNTWIKDPIYRIDKKEIEAMAGFDLKTVKASGIVQHPVNQDFYIVASLGSLLIHVDKNFTLKRIIPLHDNFNQPEGITINSKGDLVISNEANKKQNATLYTLLLK
;
A
#
# COMPACT_ATOMS: atom_id res chain seq x y z
N LYS A 1 -11.77 9.10 -23.41
CA LYS A 1 -12.38 7.84 -23.86
C LYS A 1 -11.70 6.69 -23.10
N VAL A 2 -12.49 5.84 -22.40
CA VAL A 2 -11.94 4.63 -21.79
C VAL A 2 -11.64 3.64 -22.91
N SER A 3 -10.37 3.18 -23.00
CA SER A 3 -9.96 2.20 -24.01
C SER A 3 -10.31 0.77 -23.57
N ASP A 4 -10.08 0.46 -22.28
CA ASP A 4 -10.27 -0.87 -21.71
C ASP A 4 -10.88 -0.81 -20.32
N LYS A 5 -11.62 -1.86 -19.98
CA LYS A 5 -12.17 -2.07 -18.65
C LYS A 5 -11.78 -3.48 -18.15
N LEU A 6 -10.86 -3.49 -17.20
CA LEU A 6 -10.42 -4.73 -16.55
C LEU A 6 -11.34 -5.06 -15.38
N LYS A 7 -11.99 -6.23 -15.43
CA LYS A 7 -12.77 -6.73 -14.31
C LYS A 7 -11.84 -7.40 -13.31
N ASN A 8 -11.86 -6.95 -12.06
CA ASN A 8 -11.12 -7.60 -10.97
C ASN A 8 -11.91 -8.83 -10.49
N PRO A 9 -11.40 -10.07 -10.66
CA PRO A 9 -12.10 -11.28 -10.25
C PRO A 9 -12.19 -11.43 -8.72
N TYR A 10 -11.35 -10.70 -7.97
CA TYR A 10 -11.25 -10.77 -6.52
C TYR A 10 -12.11 -9.73 -5.79
N ALA A 11 -12.77 -8.83 -6.50
CA ALA A 11 -13.58 -7.74 -5.91
C ALA A 11 -14.75 -8.21 -5.03
N LYS A 12 -15.17 -9.47 -5.15
CA LYS A 12 -16.20 -10.06 -4.28
C LYS A 12 -15.66 -10.50 -2.91
N ASP A 13 -14.37 -10.79 -2.85
CA ASP A 13 -13.72 -11.34 -1.64
C ASP A 13 -12.83 -10.30 -0.94
N PHE A 14 -12.44 -9.23 -1.63
CA PHE A 14 -11.48 -8.24 -1.15
C PHE A 14 -11.85 -6.82 -1.56
N GLU A 15 -11.54 -5.87 -0.68
CA GLU A 15 -11.54 -4.43 -0.96
C GLU A 15 -10.11 -3.98 -1.28
N PHE A 16 -9.92 -3.29 -2.40
CA PHE A 16 -8.62 -2.78 -2.84
C PHE A 16 -8.61 -1.25 -2.84
N GLU A 17 -7.54 -0.64 -2.34
CA GLU A 17 -7.41 0.83 -2.31
C GLU A 17 -6.13 1.35 -2.97
N GLY A 18 -5.02 0.65 -2.86
CA GLY A 18 -3.76 1.09 -3.46
C GLY A 18 -3.51 0.44 -4.82
N LEU A 19 -2.95 1.20 -5.75
CA LEU A 19 -2.49 0.73 -7.06
C LEU A 19 -1.07 1.26 -7.33
N CYS A 20 -0.17 0.36 -7.71
CA CYS A 20 1.21 0.68 -8.06
C CYS A 20 1.62 -0.07 -9.33
N TYR A 21 2.48 0.55 -10.14
CA TYR A 21 3.15 -0.11 -11.24
C TYR A 21 4.54 -0.59 -10.81
N ASP A 22 4.78 -1.89 -10.92
CA ASP A 22 6.09 -2.50 -10.75
C ASP A 22 6.80 -2.56 -12.12
N GLN A 23 7.74 -1.64 -12.30
CA GLN A 23 8.45 -1.51 -13.56
C GLN A 23 9.31 -2.73 -13.89
N ALA A 24 9.94 -3.34 -12.88
CA ALA A 24 10.86 -4.46 -13.09
C ALA A 24 10.13 -5.73 -13.58
N LYS A 25 8.93 -5.96 -13.09
CA LYS A 25 8.11 -7.13 -13.44
C LYS A 25 7.03 -6.83 -14.48
N HIS A 26 6.91 -5.57 -14.90
CA HIS A 26 5.88 -5.10 -15.83
C HIS A 26 4.47 -5.54 -15.42
N GLN A 27 4.12 -5.25 -14.16
CA GLN A 27 2.85 -5.64 -13.55
C GLN A 27 2.23 -4.50 -12.73
N LEU A 28 0.91 -4.55 -12.58
CA LEU A 28 0.22 -3.70 -11.61
C LEU A 28 0.12 -4.46 -10.28
N ILE A 29 0.37 -3.76 -9.18
CA ILE A 29 0.22 -4.27 -7.81
C ILE A 29 -0.95 -3.55 -7.16
N LEU A 30 -1.90 -4.31 -6.62
CA LEU A 30 -3.04 -3.79 -5.88
C LEU A 30 -2.91 -4.17 -4.41
N SER A 31 -2.94 -3.20 -3.53
CA SER A 31 -2.99 -3.45 -2.08
C SER A 31 -4.41 -3.74 -1.63
N CYS A 32 -4.56 -4.83 -0.88
CA CYS A 32 -5.83 -5.22 -0.27
C CYS A 32 -6.01 -4.49 1.06
N LYS A 33 -7.06 -3.68 1.19
CA LYS A 33 -7.43 -3.03 2.46
C LYS A 33 -8.07 -4.02 3.42
N SER A 34 -9.00 -4.83 2.93
CA SER A 34 -9.71 -5.80 3.77
C SER A 34 -10.10 -7.05 2.99
N ALA A 35 -10.08 -8.18 3.69
CA ALA A 35 -10.64 -9.43 3.22
C ALA A 35 -12.02 -9.66 3.86
N HIS A 36 -13.03 -9.99 3.05
CA HIS A 36 -14.37 -10.28 3.58
C HIS A 36 -14.43 -11.61 4.34
N LYS A 37 -13.39 -12.45 4.23
CA LYS A 37 -13.26 -13.72 4.95
C LYS A 37 -12.16 -13.61 6.02
N SER A 38 -12.51 -13.80 7.28
CA SER A 38 -11.68 -13.58 8.48
C SER A 38 -10.33 -14.32 8.51
N LYS A 39 -10.18 -15.44 7.79
CA LYS A 39 -8.92 -16.24 7.80
C LYS A 39 -7.74 -15.55 7.11
N LEU A 40 -7.98 -14.56 6.24
CA LEU A 40 -6.95 -13.84 5.50
C LEU A 40 -6.53 -12.53 6.18
N ASP A 41 -7.17 -12.17 7.29
CA ASP A 41 -6.94 -10.89 7.98
C ASP A 41 -5.63 -10.83 8.79
N LYS A 42 -4.88 -11.95 8.86
CA LYS A 42 -3.55 -12.00 9.51
C LYS A 42 -2.44 -11.36 8.68
N HIS A 43 -2.67 -11.14 7.39
CA HIS A 43 -1.66 -10.61 6.45
C HIS A 43 -2.18 -9.37 5.74
N MET A 44 -1.27 -8.47 5.41
CA MET A 44 -1.48 -7.52 4.32
C MET A 44 -1.23 -8.26 3.02
N LEU A 45 -2.21 -8.22 2.11
CA LEU A 45 -2.17 -8.97 0.85
C LEU A 45 -2.03 -8.01 -0.32
N PHE A 46 -1.24 -8.43 -1.31
CA PHE A 46 -1.03 -7.69 -2.55
C PHE A 46 -1.29 -8.61 -3.73
N TYR A 47 -2.16 -8.18 -4.63
CA TYR A 47 -2.52 -8.93 -5.84
C TYR A 47 -1.88 -8.30 -7.07
N GLY A 48 -1.62 -9.10 -8.09
CA GLY A 48 -0.96 -8.69 -9.31
C GLY A 48 -1.84 -8.81 -10.55
N TYR A 49 -1.63 -7.88 -11.49
CA TYR A 49 -2.09 -8.00 -12.86
C TYR A 49 -0.87 -7.90 -13.79
N ASP A 50 -0.59 -8.97 -14.50
CA ASP A 50 0.54 -9.05 -15.44
C ASP A 50 0.18 -8.33 -16.74
N LEU A 51 0.95 -7.30 -17.07
CA LEU A 51 0.76 -6.48 -18.27
C LEU A 51 1.34 -7.14 -19.54
N ASN A 52 2.21 -8.15 -19.42
CA ASN A 52 2.72 -8.88 -20.57
C ASN A 52 1.69 -9.86 -21.12
N THR A 53 0.99 -10.53 -20.21
CA THR A 53 -0.03 -11.53 -20.56
C THR A 53 -1.45 -10.98 -20.53
N ASN A 54 -1.63 -9.76 -19.99
CA ASN A 54 -2.93 -9.15 -19.74
C ASN A 54 -3.86 -10.02 -18.88
N THR A 55 -3.31 -10.63 -17.82
CA THR A 55 -4.05 -11.54 -16.94
C THR A 55 -3.86 -11.20 -15.45
N TRP A 56 -4.89 -11.52 -14.65
CA TRP A 56 -4.80 -11.49 -13.20
C TRP A 56 -3.98 -12.67 -12.69
N ILE A 57 -3.05 -12.41 -11.79
CA ILE A 57 -2.30 -13.46 -11.07
C ILE A 57 -3.21 -14.06 -10.02
N LYS A 58 -3.36 -15.39 -10.03
CA LYS A 58 -4.37 -16.11 -9.24
C LYS A 58 -4.26 -15.93 -7.73
N ASP A 59 -3.04 -15.94 -7.19
CA ASP A 59 -2.76 -15.86 -5.76
C ASP A 59 -2.16 -14.48 -5.41
N PRO A 60 -2.22 -14.04 -4.14
CA PRO A 60 -1.48 -12.86 -3.72
C PRO A 60 0.01 -12.99 -4.06
N ILE A 61 0.53 -12.02 -4.81
CA ILE A 61 1.93 -11.99 -5.22
C ILE A 61 2.87 -11.70 -4.06
N TYR A 62 2.36 -10.96 -3.04
CA TYR A 62 3.08 -10.66 -1.82
C TYR A 62 2.15 -10.72 -0.62
N ARG A 63 2.75 -11.05 0.53
CA ARG A 63 2.10 -11.12 1.84
C ARG A 63 3.05 -10.59 2.89
N ILE A 64 2.54 -9.76 3.80
CA ILE A 64 3.27 -9.28 4.97
C ILE A 64 2.48 -9.70 6.20
N ASP A 65 3.08 -10.45 7.11
CA ASP A 65 2.43 -10.83 8.36
C ASP A 65 2.27 -9.59 9.25
N LYS A 66 1.06 -9.34 9.74
CA LYS A 66 0.79 -8.20 10.63
C LYS A 66 1.55 -8.28 11.93
N LYS A 67 1.88 -9.49 12.40
CA LYS A 67 2.74 -9.69 13.58
C LYS A 67 4.17 -9.24 13.35
N GLU A 68 4.70 -9.40 12.12
CA GLU A 68 6.03 -8.88 11.77
C GLU A 68 6.03 -7.35 11.76
N ILE A 69 4.96 -6.72 11.24
CA ILE A 69 4.78 -5.27 11.29
C ILE A 69 4.75 -4.79 12.75
N GLU A 70 3.96 -5.44 13.59
CA GLU A 70 3.80 -5.13 15.02
C GLU A 70 5.12 -5.28 15.78
N ALA A 71 5.83 -6.38 15.56
CA ALA A 71 7.15 -6.62 16.18
C ALA A 71 8.17 -5.57 15.79
N MET A 72 8.20 -5.16 14.51
CA MET A 72 9.10 -4.12 14.03
C MET A 72 8.69 -2.72 14.47
N ALA A 73 7.39 -2.45 14.62
CA ALA A 73 6.86 -1.19 15.13
C ALA A 73 7.20 -0.98 16.61
N GLY A 74 7.31 -2.06 17.38
CA GLY A 74 7.60 -2.03 18.81
C GLY A 74 6.43 -1.63 19.70
N PHE A 75 5.20 -1.66 19.17
CA PHE A 75 3.95 -1.40 19.90
C PHE A 75 2.79 -2.19 19.32
N ASP A 76 1.77 -2.42 20.14
CA ASP A 76 0.59 -3.19 19.76
C ASP A 76 -0.24 -2.46 18.68
N LEU A 77 -0.59 -3.17 17.63
CA LEU A 77 -1.40 -2.68 16.53
C LEU A 77 -2.76 -3.38 16.54
N LYS A 78 -3.83 -2.65 16.85
CA LYS A 78 -5.20 -3.21 16.80
C LYS A 78 -5.57 -3.68 15.39
N THR A 79 -5.13 -2.94 14.38
CA THR A 79 -5.36 -3.25 12.98
C THR A 79 -4.36 -2.50 12.10
N VAL A 80 -3.99 -3.11 10.97
CA VAL A 80 -3.19 -2.46 9.92
C VAL A 80 -3.86 -2.73 8.58
N LYS A 81 -4.21 -1.66 7.84
CA LYS A 81 -4.85 -1.77 6.54
C LYS A 81 -4.20 -0.80 5.56
N ALA A 82 -3.69 -1.34 4.45
CA ALA A 82 -3.09 -0.54 3.39
C ALA A 82 -4.15 0.34 2.72
N SER A 83 -3.82 1.60 2.45
CA SER A 83 -4.62 2.55 1.68
C SER A 83 -3.89 3.04 0.43
N GLY A 84 -2.57 2.98 0.40
CA GLY A 84 -1.79 3.37 -0.78
C GLY A 84 -0.47 2.63 -0.85
N ILE A 85 0.09 2.53 -2.06
CA ILE A 85 1.39 1.92 -2.34
C ILE A 85 2.08 2.64 -3.48
N VAL A 86 3.41 2.79 -3.39
CA VAL A 86 4.25 3.34 -4.46
C VAL A 86 5.58 2.61 -4.53
N GLN A 87 6.13 2.44 -5.73
CA GLN A 87 7.49 1.95 -5.95
C GLN A 87 8.45 3.12 -6.13
N HIS A 88 9.59 3.07 -5.43
CA HIS A 88 10.66 4.05 -5.61
C HIS A 88 11.37 3.83 -6.96
N PRO A 89 11.49 4.87 -7.82
CA PRO A 89 11.95 4.69 -9.20
C PRO A 89 13.43 4.28 -9.32
N VAL A 90 14.25 4.53 -8.30
CA VAL A 90 15.70 4.27 -8.35
C VAL A 90 16.04 2.93 -7.69
N ASN A 91 15.70 2.75 -6.40
CA ASN A 91 16.06 1.54 -5.65
C ASN A 91 15.03 0.41 -5.76
N GLN A 92 13.86 0.69 -6.36
CA GLN A 92 12.75 -0.24 -6.57
C GLN A 92 12.08 -0.75 -5.28
N ASP A 93 12.41 -0.18 -4.13
CA ASP A 93 11.73 -0.45 -2.88
C ASP A 93 10.28 0.06 -2.93
N PHE A 94 9.43 -0.53 -2.10
CA PHE A 94 8.04 -0.08 -2.00
C PHE A 94 7.77 0.63 -0.68
N TYR A 95 6.93 1.64 -0.76
CA TYR A 95 6.39 2.37 0.38
C TYR A 95 4.88 2.23 0.40
N ILE A 96 4.35 1.83 1.55
CA ILE A 96 2.94 1.53 1.74
C ILE A 96 2.43 2.40 2.88
N VAL A 97 1.38 3.16 2.64
CA VAL A 97 0.66 3.84 3.72
C VAL A 97 -0.47 2.95 4.21
N ALA A 98 -0.65 2.92 5.53
CA ALA A 98 -1.73 2.24 6.19
C ALA A 98 -2.55 3.26 6.96
N SER A 99 -3.77 3.55 6.49
CA SER A 99 -4.68 4.50 7.14
C SER A 99 -5.14 3.99 8.51
N LEU A 100 -5.47 2.70 8.59
CA LEU A 100 -5.66 2.06 9.89
C LEU A 100 -4.31 1.52 10.38
N GLY A 101 -3.89 1.98 11.54
CA GLY A 101 -2.59 1.77 12.12
C GLY A 101 -1.68 3.00 12.03
N SER A 102 -2.00 3.98 11.17
CA SER A 102 -1.23 5.23 10.97
C SER A 102 0.26 4.97 10.75
N LEU A 103 0.58 4.14 9.75
CA LEU A 103 1.94 3.70 9.46
C LEU A 103 2.36 4.03 8.04
N LEU A 104 3.64 4.33 7.88
CA LEU A 104 4.38 4.20 6.63
C LEU A 104 5.27 2.96 6.73
N ILE A 105 5.05 2.01 5.84
CA ILE A 105 5.75 0.73 5.80
C ILE A 105 6.71 0.76 4.62
N HIS A 106 7.99 0.57 4.88
CA HIS A 106 9.03 0.43 3.88
C HIS A 106 9.40 -1.05 3.72
N VAL A 107 9.29 -1.56 2.51
CA VAL A 107 9.74 -2.90 2.13
C VAL A 107 10.69 -2.82 0.95
N ASP A 108 11.60 -3.79 0.83
CA ASP A 108 12.47 -3.87 -0.33
C ASP A 108 11.70 -4.36 -1.59
N LYS A 109 12.38 -4.42 -2.73
CA LYS A 109 11.82 -4.90 -4.01
C LYS A 109 11.24 -6.32 -3.97
N ASN A 110 11.57 -7.12 -2.95
CA ASN A 110 11.05 -8.47 -2.73
C ASN A 110 9.95 -8.50 -1.66
N PHE A 111 9.49 -7.33 -1.18
CA PHE A 111 8.53 -7.17 -0.09
C PHE A 111 9.03 -7.66 1.28
N THR A 112 10.35 -7.69 1.50
CA THR A 112 10.92 -7.88 2.83
C THR A 112 10.81 -6.58 3.63
N LEU A 113 10.28 -6.64 4.85
CA LEU A 113 10.17 -5.49 5.75
C LEU A 113 11.55 -4.88 6.04
N LYS A 114 11.68 -3.58 5.86
CA LYS A 114 12.88 -2.78 6.15
C LYS A 114 12.67 -1.85 7.33
N ARG A 115 11.55 -1.16 7.34
CA ARG A 115 11.27 -0.13 8.35
C ARG A 115 9.78 0.08 8.50
N ILE A 116 9.35 0.31 9.75
CA ILE A 116 8.02 0.80 10.09
C ILE A 116 8.17 2.18 10.69
N ILE A 117 7.44 3.15 10.15
CA ILE A 117 7.48 4.54 10.59
C ILE A 117 6.06 4.92 11.03
N PRO A 118 5.84 5.15 12.33
CA PRO A 118 4.59 5.70 12.79
C PRO A 118 4.36 7.08 12.17
N LEU A 119 3.17 7.30 11.63
CA LEU A 119 2.78 8.59 11.12
C LEU A 119 2.23 9.43 12.27
N HIS A 120 2.65 10.70 12.29
CA HIS A 120 2.21 11.66 13.32
C HIS A 120 0.70 11.93 13.22
N ASP A 121 0.08 12.45 14.27
CA ASP A 121 -1.36 12.78 14.38
C ASP A 121 -1.90 13.71 13.28
N ASN A 122 -1.02 14.39 12.55
CA ASN A 122 -1.39 15.16 11.35
C ASN A 122 -1.85 14.27 10.18
N PHE A 123 -1.50 12.98 10.19
CA PHE A 123 -1.91 12.00 9.19
C PHE A 123 -3.15 11.24 9.66
N ASN A 124 -4.31 11.93 9.69
CA ASN A 124 -5.54 11.33 10.21
C ASN A 124 -6.09 10.19 9.35
N GLN A 125 -6.04 10.36 8.02
CA GLN A 125 -6.47 9.36 7.04
C GLN A 125 -5.56 9.44 5.81
N PRO A 126 -4.34 8.87 5.87
CA PRO A 126 -3.46 8.82 4.71
C PRO A 126 -4.01 7.82 3.69
N GLU A 127 -4.37 8.31 2.50
CA GLU A 127 -5.02 7.51 1.45
C GLU A 127 -4.13 7.33 0.22
N GLY A 128 -3.48 8.38 -0.24
CA GLY A 128 -2.62 8.33 -1.41
C GLY A 128 -1.15 8.52 -1.05
N ILE A 129 -0.28 7.86 -1.82
CA ILE A 129 1.17 8.02 -1.72
C ILE A 129 1.79 8.06 -3.11
N THR A 130 2.74 8.97 -3.31
CA THR A 130 3.56 9.03 -4.52
C THR A 130 4.97 9.50 -4.20
N ILE A 131 5.86 9.48 -5.19
CA ILE A 131 7.23 9.99 -5.10
C ILE A 131 7.38 11.13 -6.08
N ASN A 132 7.90 12.27 -5.61
CA ASN A 132 8.15 13.43 -6.45
C ASN A 132 9.46 13.27 -7.24
N SER A 133 9.76 14.22 -8.13
CA SER A 133 10.98 14.22 -8.96
C SER A 133 12.28 14.33 -8.18
N LYS A 134 12.23 14.70 -6.90
CA LYS A 134 13.40 14.78 -6.00
C LYS A 134 13.63 13.48 -5.22
N GLY A 135 12.72 12.49 -5.36
CA GLY A 135 12.76 11.24 -4.61
C GLY A 135 12.06 11.30 -3.25
N ASP A 136 11.37 12.40 -2.90
CA ASP A 136 10.65 12.51 -1.64
C ASP A 136 9.26 11.87 -1.74
N LEU A 137 8.79 11.28 -0.65
CA LEU A 137 7.42 10.78 -0.55
C LEU A 137 6.44 11.94 -0.38
N VAL A 138 5.34 11.89 -1.13
CA VAL A 138 4.19 12.77 -0.96
C VAL A 138 2.99 11.92 -0.56
N ILE A 139 2.39 12.25 0.59
CA ILE A 139 1.23 11.53 1.14
C ILE A 139 0.04 12.48 1.18
N SER A 140 -1.10 12.02 0.66
CA SER A 140 -2.38 12.74 0.77
C SER A 140 -3.20 12.21 1.94
N ASN A 141 -3.84 13.12 2.65
CA ASN A 141 -4.83 12.80 3.66
C ASN A 141 -6.21 13.24 3.22
N GLU A 142 -7.20 12.42 3.52
CA GLU A 142 -8.60 12.75 3.33
C GLU A 142 -9.05 13.85 4.30
N ALA A 143 -9.98 14.69 3.86
CA ALA A 143 -10.66 15.65 4.72
C ALA A 143 -11.58 14.94 5.71
N ASN A 144 -11.70 15.48 6.90
CA ASN A 144 -12.70 15.08 7.88
C ASN A 144 -13.46 16.29 8.43
N LYS A 145 -14.36 16.06 9.38
CA LYS A 145 -15.18 17.15 9.96
C LYS A 145 -14.38 18.27 10.67
N LYS A 146 -13.10 18.01 10.99
CA LYS A 146 -12.24 18.92 11.76
C LYS A 146 -11.06 19.48 10.96
N GLN A 147 -10.68 18.81 9.86
CA GLN A 147 -9.50 19.16 9.07
C GLN A 147 -9.79 19.06 7.57
N ASN A 148 -9.24 19.99 6.80
CA ASN A 148 -9.21 19.93 5.36
C ASN A 148 -8.30 18.78 4.85
N ALA A 149 -8.50 18.35 3.61
CA ALA A 149 -7.55 17.48 2.93
C ALA A 149 -6.16 18.15 2.87
N THR A 150 -5.11 17.37 3.06
CA THR A 150 -3.73 17.86 3.09
C THR A 150 -2.79 17.01 2.27
N LEU A 151 -1.68 17.62 1.83
CA LEU A 151 -0.54 16.93 1.23
C LEU A 151 0.68 17.16 2.12
N TYR A 152 1.39 16.10 2.46
CA TYR A 152 2.65 16.17 3.19
C TYR A 152 3.78 15.58 2.35
N THR A 153 4.93 16.27 2.36
CA THR A 153 6.17 15.76 1.77
C THR A 153 7.07 15.24 2.89
N LEU A 154 7.51 14.00 2.78
CA LEU A 154 8.47 13.38 3.66
C LEU A 154 9.78 13.17 2.92
N LEU A 155 10.86 13.73 3.47
CA LEU A 155 12.20 13.56 2.93
C LEU A 155 12.71 12.15 3.26
N LEU A 156 13.05 11.38 2.23
CA LEU A 156 13.76 10.12 2.41
C LEU A 156 15.25 10.43 2.60
N LYS A 157 15.74 10.33 3.85
CA LYS A 157 17.15 10.46 4.21
C LYS A 157 17.80 9.10 4.35
#